data_ed5d8900d3dd54819f85f6da2b496d19
#
_entry.id   ed5d8900d3dd54819f85f6da2b496d19
#
_cell.length_a   1.000
_cell.length_b   1.000
_cell.length_c   1.000
_cell.angle_alpha   90.00
_cell.angle_beta   90.00
_cell.angle_gamma   90.00
#
_symmetry.space_group_name_H-M   'P 1'
#
loop_
_entity.id
_entity.type
_entity.pdbx_description
1 polymer ?
#
loop_
_entity_poly.entity_id
_entity_poly.type
_entity_poly.pdbx_seq_one_letter_code
_entity_poly.pdbx_strand_id
1 'polypeptide(L)'
;MNNFYSWVNEAYAPWTVQLAVVFGLLVGSFLNVVIYRIPVMMEREWTVFAKTHLNIALTDDEKEPFSLTKPASRCPKCGSSVKPWQNIPVLSYILLKGQCHKCHVHISLRYPLIEILTACVFGIVAVCYGWSWITLTGFIFSAILIALTFIDADTQYLPDELTNPLIWLGLLANSTGNGLVDLKQSLLGAVFGYLSLWLLNKIHKTIRGIDGIGGGDFKLLAALGAWLGSLVLPIIILVAAIIGILAAVVMKVAKSQPIAFGPSLAIAGWVVFIAYDKVIAGVNWWLHQSGFA
;
A
#
# COMPACT_ATOMS: atom_id res chain seq x y z
N MET A 1 -12.94 -9.89 27.36
CA MET A 1 -12.84 -9.08 26.13
C MET A 1 -13.91 -9.46 25.08
N ASN A 2 -14.30 -10.74 24.96
CA ASN A 2 -15.29 -11.19 23.96
C ASN A 2 -16.68 -10.51 24.08
N ASN A 3 -17.16 -10.20 25.30
CA ASN A 3 -18.48 -9.57 25.51
C ASN A 3 -18.56 -8.12 25.04
N PHE A 4 -17.46 -7.36 25.07
CA PHE A 4 -17.43 -5.98 24.57
C PHE A 4 -17.55 -5.95 23.05
N TYR A 5 -16.79 -6.78 22.35
CA TYR A 5 -16.84 -6.85 20.90
C TYR A 5 -18.16 -7.40 20.36
N SER A 6 -18.80 -8.37 21.07
CA SER A 6 -20.12 -8.86 20.67
C SER A 6 -21.20 -7.78 20.83
N TRP A 7 -21.19 -7.04 21.94
CA TRP A 7 -22.12 -5.93 22.15
C TRP A 7 -21.92 -4.80 21.13
N VAL A 8 -20.66 -4.43 20.85
CA VAL A 8 -20.35 -3.42 19.84
C VAL A 8 -20.81 -3.90 18.46
N ASN A 9 -20.60 -5.16 18.11
CA ASN A 9 -21.07 -5.72 16.85
C ASN A 9 -22.60 -5.69 16.73
N GLU A 10 -23.34 -6.04 17.79
CA GLU A 10 -24.81 -5.97 17.78
C GLU A 10 -25.33 -4.54 17.67
N ALA A 11 -24.76 -3.59 18.43
CA ALA A 11 -25.22 -2.22 18.49
C ALA A 11 -24.87 -1.40 17.23
N TYR A 12 -23.70 -1.66 16.63
CA TYR A 12 -23.14 -0.86 15.53
C TYR A 12 -23.03 -1.61 14.20
N ALA A 13 -23.38 -2.90 14.14
CA ALA A 13 -23.33 -3.68 12.90
C ALA A 13 -23.97 -2.97 11.69
N PRO A 14 -25.15 -2.31 11.82
CA PRO A 14 -25.77 -1.63 10.68
C PRO A 14 -24.94 -0.45 10.14
N TRP A 15 -24.12 0.17 11.00
CA TRP A 15 -23.36 1.38 10.66
C TRP A 15 -21.87 1.14 10.38
N THR A 16 -21.36 -0.06 10.66
CA THR A 16 -19.93 -0.38 10.55
C THR A 16 -19.39 -0.11 9.15
N VAL A 17 -20.10 -0.61 8.14
CA VAL A 17 -19.67 -0.48 6.74
C VAL A 17 -19.76 0.98 6.29
N GLN A 18 -20.84 1.69 6.64
CA GLN A 18 -21.02 3.10 6.30
C GLN A 18 -19.92 3.97 6.92
N LEU A 19 -19.60 3.74 8.19
CA LEU A 19 -18.51 4.45 8.88
C LEU A 19 -17.16 4.13 8.25
N ALA A 20 -16.91 2.86 7.90
CA ALA A 20 -15.69 2.44 7.22
C ALA A 20 -15.55 3.12 5.84
N VAL A 21 -16.62 3.19 5.06
CA VAL A 21 -16.65 3.86 3.75
C VAL A 21 -16.35 5.35 3.90
N VAL A 22 -17.01 6.05 4.84
CA VAL A 22 -16.77 7.49 5.08
C VAL A 22 -15.33 7.71 5.55
N PHE A 23 -14.84 6.89 6.47
CA PHE A 23 -13.45 6.95 6.93
C PHE A 23 -12.48 6.67 5.79
N GLY A 24 -12.78 5.69 4.93
CA GLY A 24 -12.00 5.37 3.74
C GLY A 24 -11.92 6.52 2.74
N LEU A 25 -13.01 7.29 2.54
CA LEU A 25 -12.98 8.50 1.74
C LEU A 25 -11.98 9.53 2.29
N LEU A 26 -12.03 9.79 3.61
CA LEU A 26 -11.13 10.75 4.26
C LEU A 26 -9.66 10.32 4.17
N VAL A 27 -9.40 9.04 4.45
CA VAL A 27 -8.05 8.47 4.31
C VAL A 27 -7.59 8.53 2.84
N GLY A 28 -8.45 8.20 1.88
CA GLY A 28 -8.15 8.28 0.45
C GLY A 28 -7.74 9.67 -0.02
N SER A 29 -8.41 10.70 0.50
CA SER A 29 -8.02 12.09 0.24
C SER A 29 -6.62 12.42 0.77
N PHE A 30 -6.27 11.91 1.96
CA PHE A 30 -4.92 12.02 2.51
C PHE A 30 -3.91 11.19 1.71
N LEU A 31 -4.27 9.98 1.25
CA LEU A 31 -3.40 9.15 0.43
C LEU A 31 -2.97 9.83 -0.87
N ASN A 32 -3.82 10.64 -1.48
CA ASN A 32 -3.43 11.45 -2.64
C ASN A 32 -2.23 12.37 -2.32
N VAL A 33 -2.18 12.92 -1.11
CA VAL A 33 -1.03 13.73 -0.65
C VAL A 33 0.20 12.88 -0.44
N VAL A 34 0.04 11.71 0.21
CA VAL A 34 1.13 10.76 0.47
C VAL A 34 1.76 10.28 -0.84
N ILE A 35 0.93 9.81 -1.78
CA ILE A 35 1.36 9.27 -3.07
C ILE A 35 2.17 10.31 -3.87
N TYR A 36 1.75 11.58 -3.85
CA TYR A 36 2.46 12.63 -4.56
C TYR A 36 3.71 13.10 -3.81
N ARG A 37 3.63 13.31 -2.49
CA ARG A 37 4.71 14.00 -1.75
C ARG A 37 5.85 13.09 -1.33
N ILE A 38 5.62 11.84 -0.97
CA ILE A 38 6.70 10.96 -0.53
C ILE A 38 7.80 10.83 -1.60
N PRO A 39 7.50 10.52 -2.87
CA PRO A 39 8.53 10.45 -3.90
C PRO A 39 9.30 11.78 -4.08
N VAL A 40 8.59 12.92 -4.05
CA VAL A 40 9.21 14.25 -4.16
C VAL A 40 10.10 14.55 -2.96
N MET A 41 9.70 14.16 -1.74
CA MET A 41 10.51 14.32 -0.53
C MET A 41 11.81 13.53 -0.66
N MET A 42 11.73 12.27 -1.08
CA MET A 42 12.88 11.40 -1.27
C MET A 42 13.85 11.94 -2.34
N GLU A 43 13.33 12.37 -3.49
CA GLU A 43 14.14 12.96 -4.56
C GLU A 43 14.88 14.22 -4.07
N ARG A 44 14.21 15.06 -3.29
CA ARG A 44 14.81 16.23 -2.65
C ARG A 44 15.90 15.84 -1.66
N GLU A 45 15.65 14.87 -0.79
CA GLU A 45 16.64 14.39 0.18
C GLU A 45 17.90 13.85 -0.52
N TRP A 46 17.73 13.03 -1.55
CA TRP A 46 18.84 12.52 -2.36
C TRP A 46 19.60 13.63 -3.06
N THR A 47 18.90 14.63 -3.60
CA THR A 47 19.52 15.79 -4.26
C THR A 47 20.34 16.62 -3.27
N VAL A 48 19.77 16.92 -2.11
CA VAL A 48 20.45 17.68 -1.03
C VAL A 48 21.66 16.90 -0.54
N PHE A 49 21.52 15.59 -0.30
CA PHE A 49 22.61 14.72 0.11
C PHE A 49 23.75 14.71 -0.92
N ALA A 50 23.44 14.50 -2.20
CA ALA A 50 24.43 14.48 -3.27
C ALA A 50 25.16 15.83 -3.41
N LYS A 51 24.43 16.94 -3.43
CA LYS A 51 25.01 18.30 -3.52
C LYS A 51 25.90 18.62 -2.33
N THR A 52 25.47 18.25 -1.11
CA THR A 52 26.27 18.46 0.11
C THR A 52 27.59 17.71 0.05
N HIS A 53 27.57 16.43 -0.40
CA HIS A 53 28.80 15.62 -0.54
C HIS A 53 29.73 16.13 -1.65
N LEU A 54 29.18 16.74 -2.70
CA LEU A 54 29.96 17.32 -3.81
C LEU A 54 30.36 18.77 -3.55
N ASN A 55 30.05 19.37 -2.38
CA ASN A 55 30.26 20.77 -2.04
C ASN A 55 29.61 21.74 -3.05
N ILE A 56 28.46 21.37 -3.60
CA ILE A 56 27.65 22.20 -4.50
C ILE A 56 26.65 23.00 -3.66
N ALA A 57 26.55 24.31 -3.93
CA ALA A 57 25.61 25.18 -3.21
C ALA A 57 24.15 24.75 -3.48
N LEU A 58 23.35 24.69 -2.39
CA LEU A 58 21.91 24.44 -2.49
C LEU A 58 21.19 25.70 -2.98
N THR A 59 20.19 25.49 -3.83
CA THR A 59 19.25 26.55 -4.23
C THR A 59 18.31 26.91 -3.07
N ASP A 60 17.67 28.08 -3.14
CA ASP A 60 16.78 28.52 -2.06
C ASP A 60 15.56 27.60 -1.95
N ASP A 61 15.02 27.09 -3.06
CA ASP A 61 13.95 26.08 -3.06
C ASP A 61 14.36 24.77 -2.36
N GLU A 62 15.62 24.35 -2.49
CA GLU A 62 16.13 23.12 -1.84
C GLU A 62 16.35 23.29 -0.35
N LYS A 63 16.53 24.52 0.13
CA LYS A 63 16.64 24.86 1.56
C LYS A 63 15.27 24.92 2.25
N GLU A 64 14.18 25.16 1.48
CA GLU A 64 12.84 25.22 2.05
C GLU A 64 12.35 23.82 2.48
N PRO A 65 11.76 23.69 3.69
CA PRO A 65 11.27 22.41 4.19
C PRO A 65 10.07 21.93 3.35
N PHE A 66 10.21 20.75 2.75
CA PHE A 66 9.12 20.07 2.05
C PHE A 66 8.71 18.82 2.83
N SER A 67 7.43 18.73 3.22
CA SER A 67 6.90 17.65 4.06
C SER A 67 5.47 17.29 3.62
N LEU A 68 4.87 16.29 4.26
CA LEU A 68 3.45 15.95 4.01
C LEU A 68 2.49 17.10 4.31
N THR A 69 2.87 18.05 5.17
CA THR A 69 2.03 19.17 5.60
C THR A 69 2.45 20.52 5.02
N LYS A 70 3.71 20.69 4.65
CA LYS A 70 4.27 21.95 4.15
C LYS A 70 4.93 21.76 2.78
N PRO A 71 4.74 22.71 1.85
CA PRO A 71 3.77 23.84 1.87
C PRO A 71 2.32 23.36 1.79
N ALA A 72 1.34 24.24 2.09
CA ALA A 72 -0.08 23.92 1.91
C ALA A 72 -0.39 23.58 0.45
N SER A 73 -1.40 22.74 0.22
CA SER A 73 -1.82 22.32 -1.13
C SER A 73 -2.23 23.51 -1.98
N ARG A 74 -1.72 23.58 -3.20
CA ARG A 74 -1.94 24.70 -4.13
C ARG A 74 -2.26 24.18 -5.52
N CYS A 75 -3.00 24.94 -6.29
CA CYS A 75 -3.22 24.65 -7.69
C CYS A 75 -1.89 24.74 -8.46
N PRO A 76 -1.49 23.73 -9.24
CA PRO A 76 -0.21 23.72 -9.94
C PRO A 76 -0.12 24.80 -11.03
N LYS A 77 -1.27 25.28 -11.57
CA LYS A 77 -1.29 26.26 -12.65
C LYS A 77 -1.33 27.72 -12.14
N CYS A 78 -2.12 28.02 -11.11
CA CYS A 78 -2.31 29.40 -10.65
C CYS A 78 -1.75 29.68 -9.25
N GLY A 79 -1.20 28.70 -8.57
CA GLY A 79 -0.63 28.85 -7.23
C GLY A 79 -1.64 29.12 -6.12
N SER A 80 -2.95 29.22 -6.40
CA SER A 80 -3.95 29.47 -5.39
C SER A 80 -4.04 28.34 -4.37
N SER A 81 -4.12 28.68 -3.09
CA SER A 81 -4.26 27.69 -2.00
C SER A 81 -5.59 26.95 -2.08
N VAL A 82 -5.56 25.65 -1.78
CA VAL A 82 -6.76 24.81 -1.68
C VAL A 82 -7.39 25.03 -0.31
N LYS A 83 -8.67 25.41 -0.29
CA LYS A 83 -9.42 25.63 0.95
C LYS A 83 -9.87 24.30 1.58
N PRO A 84 -10.09 24.22 2.92
CA PRO A 84 -10.47 22.95 3.57
C PRO A 84 -11.70 22.27 2.96
N TRP A 85 -12.75 23.02 2.59
CA TRP A 85 -13.94 22.46 1.97
C TRP A 85 -13.70 21.89 0.56
N GLN A 86 -12.63 22.31 -0.12
CA GLN A 86 -12.21 21.78 -1.42
C GLN A 86 -11.49 20.43 -1.29
N ASN A 87 -11.18 20.01 -0.07
CA ASN A 87 -10.61 18.69 0.24
C ASN A 87 -11.66 17.68 0.74
N ILE A 88 -12.96 18.05 0.71
CA ILE A 88 -14.02 17.07 1.00
C ILE A 88 -14.02 16.02 -0.10
N PRO A 89 -13.75 14.73 0.24
CA PRO A 89 -13.51 13.70 -0.76
C PRO A 89 -14.69 13.55 -1.71
N VAL A 90 -14.42 13.38 -3.01
CA VAL A 90 -15.37 13.17 -4.10
C VAL A 90 -16.36 14.35 -4.26
N LEU A 91 -16.97 14.81 -3.15
CA LEU A 91 -17.99 15.85 -3.17
C LEU A 91 -17.45 17.17 -3.71
N SER A 92 -16.26 17.60 -3.28
CA SER A 92 -15.63 18.82 -3.80
C SER A 92 -15.32 18.73 -5.30
N TYR A 93 -14.90 17.56 -5.76
CA TYR A 93 -14.64 17.31 -7.18
C TYR A 93 -15.92 17.47 -8.02
N ILE A 94 -17.05 16.90 -7.55
CA ILE A 94 -18.35 17.02 -8.22
C ILE A 94 -18.84 18.47 -8.22
N LEU A 95 -18.80 19.15 -7.06
CA LEU A 95 -19.26 20.54 -6.91
C LEU A 95 -18.44 21.51 -7.79
N LEU A 96 -17.13 21.28 -7.91
CA LEU A 96 -16.23 22.07 -8.75
C LEU A 96 -16.19 21.59 -10.20
N LYS A 97 -16.99 20.59 -10.59
CA LYS A 97 -17.03 20.00 -11.95
C LYS A 97 -15.64 19.59 -12.44
N GLY A 98 -14.80 19.05 -11.53
CA GLY A 98 -13.43 18.63 -11.85
C GLY A 98 -12.49 19.76 -12.21
N GLN A 99 -12.70 21.00 -11.75
CA GLN A 99 -11.91 22.16 -12.13
C GLN A 99 -11.43 22.96 -10.92
N CYS A 100 -10.33 23.68 -11.08
CA CYS A 100 -9.84 24.63 -10.07
C CYS A 100 -10.82 25.76 -9.88
N HIS A 101 -11.13 26.10 -8.64
CA HIS A 101 -12.06 27.19 -8.29
C HIS A 101 -11.65 28.57 -8.86
N LYS A 102 -10.35 28.83 -9.07
CA LYS A 102 -9.85 30.14 -9.50
C LYS A 102 -9.54 30.21 -11.01
N CYS A 103 -8.84 29.23 -11.55
CA CYS A 103 -8.35 29.28 -12.95
C CYS A 103 -9.04 28.26 -13.87
N HIS A 104 -9.99 27.47 -13.35
CA HIS A 104 -10.77 26.48 -14.09
C HIS A 104 -9.94 25.40 -14.82
N VAL A 105 -8.66 25.23 -14.48
CA VAL A 105 -7.87 24.12 -15.00
C VAL A 105 -8.45 22.79 -14.51
N HIS A 106 -8.50 21.79 -15.37
CA HIS A 106 -8.99 20.45 -15.03
C HIS A 106 -8.13 19.78 -13.97
N ILE A 107 -8.80 19.19 -12.98
CA ILE A 107 -8.20 18.35 -11.93
C ILE A 107 -8.30 16.89 -12.41
N SER A 108 -7.24 16.12 -12.24
CA SER A 108 -7.20 14.72 -12.66
C SER A 108 -8.28 13.88 -11.96
N LEU A 109 -8.93 13.01 -12.71
CA LEU A 109 -9.86 11.99 -12.19
C LEU A 109 -9.20 11.00 -11.21
N ARG A 110 -7.88 10.92 -11.23
CA ARG A 110 -7.11 10.07 -10.31
C ARG A 110 -7.42 10.37 -8.84
N TYR A 111 -7.62 11.66 -8.48
CA TYR A 111 -7.90 12.06 -7.11
C TYR A 111 -9.19 11.41 -6.56
N PRO A 112 -10.37 11.63 -7.16
CA PRO A 112 -11.58 11.00 -6.68
C PRO A 112 -11.56 9.46 -6.86
N LEU A 113 -10.84 8.92 -7.82
CA LEU A 113 -10.70 7.47 -7.99
C LEU A 113 -9.97 6.82 -6.81
N ILE A 114 -8.88 7.42 -6.31
CA ILE A 114 -8.16 6.90 -5.14
C ILE A 114 -9.04 7.00 -3.90
N GLU A 115 -9.81 8.08 -3.75
CA GLU A 115 -10.75 8.27 -2.63
C GLU A 115 -11.83 7.18 -2.62
N ILE A 116 -12.47 6.94 -3.77
CA ILE A 116 -13.49 5.89 -3.93
C ILE A 116 -12.89 4.49 -3.74
N LEU A 117 -11.72 4.22 -4.33
CA LEU A 117 -11.02 2.95 -4.16
C LEU A 117 -10.75 2.66 -2.68
N THR A 118 -10.22 3.64 -1.94
CA THR A 118 -9.93 3.49 -0.52
C THR A 118 -11.21 3.25 0.29
N ALA A 119 -12.29 3.96 -0.04
CA ALA A 119 -13.60 3.77 0.58
C ALA A 119 -14.16 2.35 0.33
N CYS A 120 -14.08 1.84 -0.90
CA CYS A 120 -14.50 0.49 -1.24
C CYS A 120 -13.66 -0.57 -0.51
N VAL A 121 -12.34 -0.41 -0.50
CA VAL A 121 -11.41 -1.30 0.19
C VAL A 121 -11.70 -1.36 1.69
N PHE A 122 -11.92 -0.22 2.35
CA PHE A 122 -12.28 -0.16 3.77
C PHE A 122 -13.65 -0.78 4.03
N GLY A 123 -14.63 -0.52 3.14
CA GLY A 123 -15.94 -1.15 3.21
C GLY A 123 -15.86 -2.68 3.14
N ILE A 124 -15.05 -3.23 2.22
CA ILE A 124 -14.83 -4.67 2.07
C ILE A 124 -14.18 -5.26 3.35
N VAL A 125 -13.14 -4.61 3.88
CA VAL A 125 -12.51 -5.05 5.14
C VAL A 125 -13.53 -5.08 6.28
N ALA A 126 -14.37 -4.04 6.40
CA ALA A 126 -15.41 -3.97 7.42
C ALA A 126 -16.49 -5.04 7.25
N VAL A 127 -16.86 -5.39 6.02
CA VAL A 127 -17.80 -6.49 5.73
C VAL A 127 -17.20 -7.84 6.12
N CYS A 128 -15.91 -8.07 5.82
CA CYS A 128 -15.26 -9.36 6.07
C CYS A 128 -14.96 -9.60 7.56
N TYR A 129 -14.58 -8.56 8.30
CA TYR A 129 -14.04 -8.71 9.66
C TYR A 129 -14.87 -8.02 10.75
N GLY A 130 -15.95 -7.29 10.40
CA GLY A 130 -16.82 -6.58 11.36
C GLY A 130 -16.04 -5.57 12.23
N TRP A 131 -16.50 -5.35 13.46
CA TRP A 131 -15.75 -4.59 14.47
C TRP A 131 -14.74 -5.51 15.16
N SER A 132 -13.50 -5.44 14.71
CA SER A 132 -12.44 -6.30 15.25
C SER A 132 -11.08 -5.58 15.22
N TRP A 133 -10.11 -6.15 15.93
CA TRP A 133 -8.71 -5.72 15.84
C TRP A 133 -8.17 -5.83 14.41
N ILE A 134 -8.58 -6.90 13.70
CA ILE A 134 -8.19 -7.15 12.31
C ILE A 134 -8.72 -6.04 11.40
N THR A 135 -9.93 -5.53 11.63
CA THR A 135 -10.49 -4.43 10.83
C THR A 135 -9.69 -3.15 11.00
N LEU A 136 -9.38 -2.77 12.25
CA LEU A 136 -8.60 -1.56 12.52
C LEU A 136 -7.21 -1.64 11.89
N THR A 137 -6.51 -2.74 12.11
CA THR A 137 -5.18 -2.96 11.55
C THR A 137 -5.22 -3.16 10.03
N GLY A 138 -6.28 -3.81 9.52
CA GLY A 138 -6.53 -4.00 8.10
C GLY A 138 -6.77 -2.69 7.33
N PHE A 139 -7.34 -1.65 7.96
CA PHE A 139 -7.42 -0.32 7.36
C PHE A 139 -6.04 0.29 7.15
N ILE A 140 -5.15 0.19 8.15
CA ILE A 140 -3.76 0.67 8.06
C ILE A 140 -3.00 -0.10 6.98
N PHE A 141 -3.10 -1.44 7.00
CA PHE A 141 -2.52 -2.32 5.99
C PHE A 141 -2.94 -1.93 4.58
N SER A 142 -4.26 -1.81 4.36
CA SER A 142 -4.83 -1.47 3.05
C SER A 142 -4.42 -0.07 2.59
N ALA A 143 -4.42 0.92 3.48
CA ALA A 143 -4.02 2.29 3.15
C ALA A 143 -2.57 2.36 2.67
N ILE A 144 -1.64 1.68 3.37
CA ILE A 144 -0.23 1.65 2.99
C ILE A 144 -0.04 0.88 1.66
N LEU A 145 -0.74 -0.24 1.45
CA LEU A 145 -0.68 -0.97 0.18
C LEU A 145 -1.20 -0.15 -1.00
N ILE A 146 -2.27 0.63 -0.82
CA ILE A 146 -2.77 1.55 -1.85
C ILE A 146 -1.70 2.59 -2.17
N ALA A 147 -1.10 3.23 -1.16
CA ALA A 147 -0.03 4.21 -1.38
C ALA A 147 1.15 3.61 -2.14
N LEU A 148 1.66 2.45 -1.69
CA LEU A 148 2.76 1.73 -2.34
C LEU A 148 2.44 1.34 -3.79
N THR A 149 1.20 0.87 -4.05
CA THR A 149 0.74 0.52 -5.40
C THR A 149 0.83 1.70 -6.36
N PHE A 150 0.33 2.86 -5.96
CA PHE A 150 0.34 4.04 -6.83
C PHE A 150 1.72 4.69 -6.93
N ILE A 151 2.52 4.69 -5.87
CA ILE A 151 3.89 5.21 -5.90
C ILE A 151 4.74 4.35 -6.84
N ASP A 152 4.70 3.02 -6.69
CA ASP A 152 5.50 2.13 -7.53
C ASP A 152 5.05 2.13 -9.00
N ALA A 153 3.74 2.24 -9.25
CA ALA A 153 3.22 2.39 -10.61
C ALA A 153 3.72 3.68 -11.31
N ASP A 154 3.95 4.75 -10.54
CA ASP A 154 4.41 6.04 -11.08
C ASP A 154 5.93 6.14 -11.20
N THR A 155 6.66 5.60 -10.20
CA THR A 155 8.09 5.86 -10.01
C THR A 155 8.96 4.62 -10.10
N GLN A 156 8.36 3.43 -10.10
CA GLN A 156 9.04 2.13 -9.97
C GLN A 156 9.90 2.04 -8.72
N TYR A 157 9.45 2.69 -7.66
CA TYR A 157 10.14 2.75 -6.38
C TYR A 157 9.18 2.49 -5.21
N LEU A 158 9.61 1.67 -4.27
CA LEU A 158 8.88 1.36 -3.03
C LEU A 158 9.59 2.01 -1.84
N PRO A 159 9.02 3.11 -1.30
CA PRO A 159 9.64 3.87 -0.21
C PRO A 159 9.83 3.05 1.06
N ASP A 160 11.01 3.19 1.67
CA ASP A 160 11.34 2.58 2.96
C ASP A 160 10.48 3.16 4.09
N GLU A 161 10.08 4.41 3.97
CA GLU A 161 9.18 5.13 4.88
C GLU A 161 7.79 4.50 4.97
N LEU A 162 7.42 3.67 4.01
CA LEU A 162 6.16 2.92 4.01
C LEU A 162 6.37 1.42 4.20
N THR A 163 7.38 0.82 3.55
CA THR A 163 7.60 -0.63 3.61
C THR A 163 8.11 -1.07 4.97
N ASN A 164 9.04 -0.35 5.60
CA ASN A 164 9.55 -0.69 6.93
C ASN A 164 8.48 -0.56 8.02
N PRO A 165 7.73 0.56 8.13
CA PRO A 165 6.61 0.62 9.06
C PRO A 165 5.57 -0.48 8.82
N LEU A 166 5.31 -0.86 7.56
CA LEU A 166 4.37 -1.93 7.25
C LEU A 166 4.82 -3.27 7.83
N ILE A 167 6.12 -3.61 7.78
CA ILE A 167 6.67 -4.83 8.42
C ILE A 167 6.41 -4.78 9.92
N TRP A 168 6.81 -3.69 10.59
CA TRP A 168 6.69 -3.57 12.06
C TRP A 168 5.23 -3.57 12.52
N LEU A 169 4.35 -2.90 11.79
CA LEU A 169 2.92 -2.90 12.10
C LEU A 169 2.30 -4.30 11.98
N GLY A 170 2.74 -5.11 10.99
CA GLY A 170 2.31 -6.51 10.87
C GLY A 170 2.72 -7.36 12.07
N LEU A 171 3.99 -7.24 12.47
CA LEU A 171 4.49 -7.93 13.67
C LEU A 171 3.73 -7.49 14.94
N LEU A 172 3.51 -6.19 15.11
CA LEU A 172 2.78 -5.64 16.26
C LEU A 172 1.30 -6.06 16.25
N ALA A 173 0.63 -6.03 15.10
CA ALA A 173 -0.76 -6.44 14.97
C ALA A 173 -0.96 -7.91 15.40
N ASN A 174 -0.03 -8.78 15.01
CA ASN A 174 -0.07 -10.21 15.32
C ASN A 174 0.46 -10.53 16.74
N SER A 175 1.31 -9.69 17.33
CA SER A 175 1.82 -9.90 18.71
C SER A 175 0.74 -9.82 19.80
N THR A 176 -0.38 -9.17 19.53
CA THR A 176 -1.49 -9.03 20.48
C THR A 176 -2.31 -10.30 20.68
N GLY A 177 -2.08 -11.34 19.86
CA GLY A 177 -2.87 -12.57 19.85
C GLY A 177 -4.28 -12.43 19.23
N ASN A 178 -4.61 -11.22 18.72
CA ASN A 178 -5.89 -10.95 18.04
C ASN A 178 -5.68 -10.73 16.52
N GLY A 179 -4.48 -10.97 16.02
CA GLY A 179 -4.15 -10.88 14.58
C GLY A 179 -4.57 -12.10 13.78
N LEU A 180 -4.18 -12.17 12.52
CA LEU A 180 -4.49 -13.29 11.63
C LEU A 180 -3.64 -14.54 11.92
N VAL A 181 -2.41 -14.34 12.39
CA VAL A 181 -1.43 -15.39 12.67
C VAL A 181 -0.76 -15.16 14.02
N ASP A 182 -0.15 -16.20 14.57
CA ASP A 182 0.68 -16.04 15.75
C ASP A 182 2.00 -15.27 15.43
N LEU A 183 2.65 -14.76 16.46
CA LEU A 183 3.89 -13.98 16.31
C LEU A 183 5.00 -14.79 15.63
N LYS A 184 5.09 -16.11 15.87
CA LYS A 184 6.10 -16.98 15.28
C LYS A 184 5.89 -17.07 13.75
N GLN A 185 4.66 -17.30 13.30
CA GLN A 185 4.33 -17.32 11.87
C GLN A 185 4.53 -15.96 11.20
N SER A 186 4.23 -14.88 11.91
CA SER A 186 4.47 -13.50 11.48
C SER A 186 5.97 -13.23 11.26
N LEU A 187 6.82 -13.60 12.24
CA LEU A 187 8.28 -13.48 12.12
C LEU A 187 8.85 -14.33 10.99
N LEU A 188 8.45 -15.60 10.91
CA LEU A 188 8.88 -16.50 9.83
C LEU A 188 8.40 -15.98 8.47
N GLY A 189 7.20 -15.43 8.41
CA GLY A 189 6.67 -14.79 7.22
C GLY A 189 7.52 -13.63 6.74
N ALA A 190 7.91 -12.74 7.65
CA ALA A 190 8.79 -11.61 7.33
C ALA A 190 10.15 -12.08 6.80
N VAL A 191 10.78 -13.04 7.49
CA VAL A 191 12.09 -13.58 7.12
C VAL A 191 12.04 -14.29 5.77
N PHE A 192 11.12 -15.24 5.60
CA PHE A 192 11.01 -15.99 4.34
C PHE A 192 10.52 -15.11 3.18
N GLY A 193 9.65 -14.13 3.46
CA GLY A 193 9.22 -13.16 2.46
C GLY A 193 10.42 -12.39 1.90
N TYR A 194 11.29 -11.85 2.77
CA TYR A 194 12.50 -11.17 2.34
C TYR A 194 13.48 -12.09 1.61
N LEU A 195 13.82 -13.20 2.25
CA LEU A 195 14.88 -14.11 1.76
C LEU A 195 14.51 -14.77 0.44
N SER A 196 13.24 -15.09 0.18
CA SER A 196 12.83 -15.76 -1.05
C SER A 196 13.15 -14.93 -2.30
N LEU A 197 12.73 -13.68 -2.34
CA LEU A 197 13.01 -12.79 -3.48
C LEU A 197 14.48 -12.35 -3.50
N TRP A 198 15.08 -12.10 -2.34
CA TRP A 198 16.51 -11.76 -2.25
C TRP A 198 17.38 -12.88 -2.82
N LEU A 199 17.10 -14.14 -2.47
CA LEU A 199 17.86 -15.28 -2.97
C LEU A 199 17.67 -15.45 -4.49
N LEU A 200 16.44 -15.33 -4.98
CA LEU A 200 16.16 -15.37 -6.42
C LEU A 200 16.92 -14.27 -7.16
N ASN A 201 16.90 -13.03 -6.64
CA ASN A 201 17.66 -11.93 -7.23
C ASN A 201 19.18 -12.18 -7.18
N LYS A 202 19.68 -12.73 -6.08
CA LYS A 202 21.11 -13.07 -5.95
C LYS A 202 21.56 -14.12 -6.97
N ILE A 203 20.74 -15.16 -7.17
CA ILE A 203 20.98 -16.19 -8.19
C ILE A 203 20.93 -15.57 -9.59
N HIS A 204 19.91 -14.77 -9.89
CA HIS A 204 19.78 -14.09 -11.18
C HIS A 204 20.99 -13.18 -11.45
N LYS A 205 21.41 -12.37 -10.48
CA LYS A 205 22.57 -11.49 -10.58
C LYS A 205 23.88 -12.28 -10.83
N THR A 206 24.03 -13.44 -10.18
CA THR A 206 25.20 -14.28 -10.39
C THR A 206 25.26 -14.88 -11.82
N ILE A 207 24.09 -15.20 -12.40
CA ILE A 207 23.99 -15.80 -13.75
C ILE A 207 24.03 -14.74 -14.86
N ARG A 208 23.31 -13.61 -14.66
CA ARG A 208 23.09 -12.59 -15.70
C ARG A 208 23.91 -11.32 -15.50
N GLY A 209 24.56 -11.13 -14.37
CA GLY A 209 25.36 -9.93 -14.05
C GLY A 209 24.54 -8.68 -13.68
N ILE A 210 23.22 -8.74 -13.73
CA ILE A 210 22.31 -7.64 -13.44
C ILE A 210 21.27 -8.02 -12.40
N ASP A 211 20.80 -7.04 -11.63
CA ASP A 211 19.69 -7.22 -10.71
C ASP A 211 18.40 -7.40 -11.50
N GLY A 212 17.60 -8.41 -11.17
CA GLY A 212 16.35 -8.72 -11.85
C GLY A 212 15.10 -8.27 -11.09
N ILE A 213 15.22 -8.03 -9.76
CA ILE A 213 14.11 -7.66 -8.88
C ILE A 213 14.57 -6.50 -8.00
N GLY A 214 13.70 -5.50 -7.80
CA GLY A 214 13.98 -4.35 -6.96
C GLY A 214 14.07 -4.72 -5.47
N GLY A 215 14.97 -4.04 -4.73
CA GLY A 215 15.11 -4.26 -3.28
C GLY A 215 13.86 -3.93 -2.48
N GLY A 216 13.00 -3.04 -3.00
CA GLY A 216 11.71 -2.70 -2.41
C GLY A 216 10.71 -3.85 -2.41
N ASP A 217 10.71 -4.68 -3.47
CA ASP A 217 9.84 -5.85 -3.58
C ASP A 217 10.13 -6.89 -2.48
N PHE A 218 11.42 -7.05 -2.08
CA PHE A 218 11.78 -7.94 -0.98
C PHE A 218 11.17 -7.48 0.33
N LYS A 219 11.22 -6.15 0.61
CA LYS A 219 10.66 -5.55 1.81
C LYS A 219 9.13 -5.61 1.80
N LEU A 220 8.51 -5.39 0.65
CA LEU A 220 7.06 -5.51 0.51
C LEU A 220 6.61 -6.95 0.75
N LEU A 221 7.27 -7.95 0.17
CA LEU A 221 6.93 -9.36 0.44
C LEU A 221 7.21 -9.76 1.89
N ALA A 222 8.26 -9.22 2.51
CA ALA A 222 8.51 -9.38 3.95
C ALA A 222 7.37 -8.79 4.78
N ALA A 223 6.87 -7.61 4.40
CA ALA A 223 5.72 -7.00 5.05
C ALA A 223 4.47 -7.86 4.91
N LEU A 224 4.15 -8.33 3.70
CA LEU A 224 3.03 -9.25 3.48
C LEU A 224 3.15 -10.52 4.31
N GLY A 225 4.36 -11.08 4.43
CA GLY A 225 4.65 -12.22 5.28
C GLY A 225 4.48 -11.92 6.77
N ALA A 226 4.87 -10.72 7.23
CA ALA A 226 4.65 -10.27 8.60
C ALA A 226 3.16 -10.18 8.96
N TRP A 227 2.29 -9.80 8.02
CA TRP A 227 0.84 -9.70 8.22
C TRP A 227 0.14 -11.05 8.10
N LEU A 228 0.52 -11.88 7.13
CA LEU A 228 -0.26 -13.05 6.67
C LEU A 228 0.40 -14.39 7.01
N GLY A 229 1.63 -14.37 7.51
CA GLY A 229 2.40 -15.57 7.84
C GLY A 229 3.12 -16.19 6.66
N SER A 230 3.96 -17.19 6.95
CA SER A 230 4.85 -17.82 5.96
C SER A 230 4.13 -18.75 4.99
N LEU A 231 3.05 -19.40 5.42
CA LEU A 231 2.37 -20.46 4.64
C LEU A 231 1.69 -19.93 3.37
N VAL A 232 1.29 -18.67 3.35
CA VAL A 232 0.59 -18.06 2.21
C VAL A 232 1.53 -17.37 1.22
N LEU A 233 2.81 -17.21 1.52
CA LEU A 233 3.78 -16.53 0.66
C LEU A 233 3.86 -17.13 -0.77
N PRO A 234 3.89 -18.44 -0.97
CA PRO A 234 3.91 -19.02 -2.32
C PRO A 234 2.68 -18.63 -3.13
N ILE A 235 1.51 -18.56 -2.49
CA ILE A 235 0.26 -18.16 -3.13
C ILE A 235 0.30 -16.67 -3.50
N ILE A 236 0.80 -15.82 -2.61
CA ILE A 236 0.97 -14.38 -2.89
C ILE A 236 1.85 -14.18 -4.11
N ILE A 237 3.00 -14.85 -4.17
CA ILE A 237 3.94 -14.75 -5.29
C ILE A 237 3.28 -15.24 -6.58
N LEU A 238 2.57 -16.37 -6.55
CA LEU A 238 1.89 -16.91 -7.71
C LEU A 238 0.81 -15.97 -8.23
N VAL A 239 -0.06 -15.46 -7.35
CA VAL A 239 -1.11 -14.51 -7.70
C VAL A 239 -0.51 -13.21 -8.22
N ALA A 240 0.55 -12.68 -7.58
CA ALA A 240 1.26 -11.50 -8.05
C ALA A 240 1.86 -11.69 -9.45
N ALA A 241 2.45 -12.85 -9.72
CA ALA A 241 2.99 -13.17 -11.04
C ALA A 241 1.88 -13.20 -12.11
N ILE A 242 0.73 -13.82 -11.80
CA ILE A 242 -0.42 -13.84 -12.73
C ILE A 242 -0.92 -12.42 -13.00
N ILE A 243 -1.12 -11.61 -11.96
CA ILE A 243 -1.56 -10.21 -12.09
C ILE A 243 -0.54 -9.42 -12.93
N GLY A 244 0.76 -9.57 -12.65
CA GLY A 244 1.83 -8.88 -13.39
C GLY A 244 1.85 -9.25 -14.87
N ILE A 245 1.71 -10.53 -15.21
CA ILE A 245 1.64 -10.99 -16.59
C ILE A 245 0.40 -10.43 -17.30
N LEU A 246 -0.76 -10.48 -16.64
CA LEU A 246 -2.00 -9.92 -17.21
C LEU A 246 -1.88 -8.41 -17.44
N ALA A 247 -1.33 -7.68 -16.48
CA ALA A 247 -1.07 -6.25 -16.61
C ALA A 247 -0.12 -5.95 -17.79
N ALA A 248 0.97 -6.70 -17.93
CA ALA A 248 1.91 -6.58 -19.03
C ALA A 248 1.26 -6.77 -20.41
N VAL A 249 0.40 -7.78 -20.52
CA VAL A 249 -0.33 -8.07 -21.76
C VAL A 249 -1.33 -6.97 -22.09
N VAL A 250 -2.12 -6.53 -21.10
CA VAL A 250 -3.13 -5.47 -21.29
C VAL A 250 -2.48 -4.13 -21.65
N MET A 251 -1.39 -3.78 -20.97
CA MET A 251 -0.67 -2.53 -21.22
C MET A 251 0.24 -2.58 -22.45
N LYS A 252 0.33 -3.73 -23.12
CA LYS A 252 1.19 -3.95 -24.31
C LYS A 252 2.64 -3.52 -24.07
N VAL A 253 3.16 -3.79 -22.86
CA VAL A 253 4.51 -3.41 -22.49
C VAL A 253 5.52 -4.16 -23.37
N ALA A 254 6.47 -3.44 -23.95
CA ALA A 254 7.51 -4.05 -24.77
C ALA A 254 8.39 -4.98 -23.92
N LYS A 255 8.86 -6.10 -24.50
CA LYS A 255 9.66 -7.13 -23.79
C LYS A 255 10.91 -6.61 -23.05
N SER A 256 11.37 -5.41 -23.38
CA SER A 256 12.58 -4.80 -22.80
C SER A 256 12.27 -3.72 -21.73
N GLN A 257 11.01 -3.40 -21.48
CA GLN A 257 10.67 -2.39 -20.48
C GLN A 257 10.45 -3.04 -19.11
N PRO A 258 11.08 -2.51 -18.05
CA PRO A 258 10.84 -2.98 -16.71
C PRO A 258 9.39 -2.68 -16.29
N ILE A 259 8.75 -3.66 -15.66
CA ILE A 259 7.40 -3.53 -15.14
C ILE A 259 7.50 -3.44 -13.61
N ALA A 260 6.83 -2.46 -13.03
CA ALA A 260 6.68 -2.37 -11.59
C ALA A 260 5.98 -3.64 -11.06
N PHE A 261 6.68 -4.42 -10.24
CA PHE A 261 6.14 -5.66 -9.66
C PHE A 261 5.39 -5.41 -8.36
N GLY A 262 5.72 -4.33 -7.64
CA GLY A 262 5.09 -3.94 -6.38
C GLY A 262 3.57 -3.83 -6.43
N PRO A 263 2.95 -3.20 -7.46
CA PRO A 263 1.49 -3.15 -7.57
C PRO A 263 0.85 -4.53 -7.60
N SER A 264 1.43 -5.45 -8.37
CA SER A 264 0.93 -6.83 -8.46
C SER A 264 1.05 -7.56 -7.13
N LEU A 265 2.16 -7.34 -6.42
CA LEU A 265 2.44 -7.94 -5.12
C LEU A 265 1.50 -7.38 -4.04
N ALA A 266 1.27 -6.06 -4.03
CA ALA A 266 0.37 -5.40 -3.10
C ALA A 266 -1.09 -5.86 -3.29
N ILE A 267 -1.56 -5.93 -4.54
CA ILE A 267 -2.90 -6.42 -4.87
C ILE A 267 -3.05 -7.90 -4.46
N ALA A 268 -2.07 -8.76 -4.79
CA ALA A 268 -2.08 -10.16 -4.41
C ALA A 268 -2.13 -10.33 -2.88
N GLY A 269 -1.30 -9.59 -2.14
CA GLY A 269 -1.30 -9.60 -0.69
C GLY A 269 -2.65 -9.17 -0.10
N TRP A 270 -3.26 -8.13 -0.66
CA TRP A 270 -4.57 -7.67 -0.21
C TRP A 270 -5.69 -8.68 -0.51
N VAL A 271 -5.68 -9.31 -1.68
CA VAL A 271 -6.65 -10.38 -2.04
C VAL A 271 -6.51 -11.56 -1.09
N VAL A 272 -5.28 -11.99 -0.78
CA VAL A 272 -5.03 -13.06 0.19
C VAL A 272 -5.47 -12.64 1.61
N PHE A 273 -5.27 -11.38 1.99
CA PHE A 273 -5.76 -10.83 3.26
C PHE A 273 -7.28 -10.99 3.40
N ILE A 274 -8.05 -10.55 2.38
CA ILE A 274 -9.52 -10.64 2.40
C ILE A 274 -10.02 -12.08 2.35
N ALA A 275 -9.34 -12.95 1.62
CA ALA A 275 -9.72 -14.35 1.46
C ALA A 275 -8.97 -15.29 2.43
N TYR A 276 -8.38 -14.77 3.50
CA TYR A 276 -7.41 -15.48 4.33
C TYR A 276 -7.87 -16.85 4.79
N ASP A 277 -9.07 -16.97 5.37
CA ASP A 277 -9.61 -18.24 5.87
C ASP A 277 -9.76 -19.28 4.75
N LYS A 278 -10.18 -18.87 3.56
CA LYS A 278 -10.33 -19.75 2.41
C LYS A 278 -8.97 -20.20 1.87
N VAL A 279 -8.02 -19.29 1.82
CA VAL A 279 -6.66 -19.58 1.35
C VAL A 279 -5.98 -20.55 2.30
N ILE A 280 -6.01 -20.32 3.61
CA ILE A 280 -5.38 -21.20 4.58
C ILE A 280 -6.06 -22.58 4.65
N ALA A 281 -7.38 -22.63 4.49
CA ALA A 281 -8.10 -23.90 4.38
C ALA A 281 -7.65 -24.69 3.14
N GLY A 282 -7.47 -24.04 2.01
CA GLY A 282 -6.93 -24.65 0.79
C GLY A 282 -5.49 -25.15 0.95
N VAL A 283 -4.62 -24.37 1.60
CA VAL A 283 -3.24 -24.78 1.91
C VAL A 283 -3.22 -26.00 2.82
N ASN A 284 -4.00 -26.00 3.89
CA ASN A 284 -4.07 -27.12 4.82
C ASN A 284 -4.61 -28.39 4.15
N TRP A 285 -5.64 -28.27 3.32
CA TRP A 285 -6.16 -29.40 2.54
C TRP A 285 -5.07 -29.99 1.63
N TRP A 286 -4.32 -29.14 0.92
CA TRP A 286 -3.24 -29.58 0.05
C TRP A 286 -2.09 -30.27 0.83
N LEU A 287 -1.69 -29.73 1.98
CA LEU A 287 -0.67 -30.32 2.85
C LEU A 287 -1.07 -31.70 3.34
N HIS A 288 -2.34 -31.87 3.74
CA HIS A 288 -2.90 -33.18 4.13
C HIS A 288 -2.87 -34.19 2.97
N GLN A 289 -3.25 -33.78 1.77
CA GLN A 289 -3.24 -34.68 0.62
C GLN A 289 -1.84 -35.07 0.17
N SER A 290 -0.87 -34.17 0.34
CA SER A 290 0.53 -34.40 -0.03
C SER A 290 1.36 -35.13 1.04
N GLY A 291 0.78 -35.45 2.21
CA GLY A 291 1.45 -36.17 3.29
C GLY A 291 2.49 -35.34 4.08
N PHE A 292 2.42 -34.01 3.99
CA PHE A 292 3.28 -33.09 4.74
C PHE A 292 2.67 -32.61 6.08
N ALA A 293 1.44 -33.01 6.40
CA ALA A 293 0.76 -32.69 7.65
C ALA A 293 0.04 -33.91 8.22
#